data_883af7830167fd47c87099c6c1e467e9
#
_entry.id   883af7830167fd47c87099c6c1e467e9
#
_cell.length_a   1.000
_cell.length_b   1.000
_cell.length_c   1.000
_cell.angle_alpha   90.00
_cell.angle_beta   90.00
_cell.angle_gamma   90.00
#
_symmetry.space_group_name_H-M   'P 1'
#
loop_
_entity.id
_entity.type
_entity.pdbx_description
1 polymer ?
#
loop_
_entity_poly.entity_id
_entity_poly.type
_entity_poly.pdbx_seq_one_letter_code
_entity_poly.pdbx_strand_id
1 'polypeptide(L)'
;MPSHINSTVRIDVVDDSGHYLKQHPTNSRGYNTQRAYLEAVKGKRYQIRIRNTSNRRIGLVVAVDGRNILTGKKSHLRSNEKMYILDPYETANYKGWRTAKNRVNRFYFTSAGDSYSNAWGDRSAMGVIAVAVYNEKQRYYRKKYRNSFSDKAAPSTSSRRYKGESAGTGFGQEEYSPSVNVRFIANNNASNKYFYKYEWRSTLCKRRIINCNRYDNNHRNNNRFWPEDNGGYAPYPPGRPTTPPDFYIDPWSDFDTSR
;
A
#
# COMPACT_ATOMS: atom_id res chain seq x y z
N MET A 1 -8.95 -1.29 27.60
CA MET A 1 -9.70 -2.29 26.84
C MET A 1 -9.98 -1.73 25.46
N PRO A 2 -9.65 -2.40 24.34
CA PRO A 2 -10.01 -1.89 23.03
C PRO A 2 -11.54 -1.97 22.91
N SER A 3 -12.15 -0.82 22.62
CA SER A 3 -13.57 -0.73 22.32
C SER A 3 -13.90 -1.67 21.17
N HIS A 4 -14.77 -2.65 21.41
CA HIS A 4 -15.34 -3.51 20.37
C HIS A 4 -16.13 -2.64 19.40
N ILE A 5 -15.47 -2.17 18.35
CA ILE A 5 -16.15 -1.59 17.20
C ILE A 5 -16.88 -2.77 16.55
N ASN A 6 -18.20 -2.69 16.41
CA ASN A 6 -19.00 -3.66 15.64
C ASN A 6 -18.53 -3.60 14.18
N SER A 7 -17.47 -4.33 13.89
CA SER A 7 -16.87 -4.38 12.56
C SER A 7 -17.63 -5.37 11.71
N THR A 8 -18.29 -4.88 10.66
CA THR A 8 -18.99 -5.73 9.69
C THR A 8 -18.04 -6.39 8.67
N VAL A 9 -16.75 -6.05 8.72
CA VAL A 9 -15.73 -6.65 7.86
C VAL A 9 -14.44 -6.91 8.63
N ARG A 10 -13.73 -7.95 8.21
CA ARG A 10 -12.33 -8.17 8.55
C ARG A 10 -11.47 -7.83 7.34
N ILE A 11 -10.43 -7.03 7.54
CA ILE A 11 -9.51 -6.61 6.50
C ILE A 11 -8.10 -7.02 6.88
N ASP A 12 -7.47 -7.77 6.02
CA ASP A 12 -6.09 -8.21 6.15
C ASP A 12 -5.32 -7.81 4.88
N VAL A 13 -4.05 -7.45 5.01
CA VAL A 13 -3.13 -7.33 3.88
C VAL A 13 -2.20 -8.53 3.94
N VAL A 14 -2.08 -9.24 2.83
CA VAL A 14 -1.30 -10.48 2.74
C VAL A 14 -0.32 -10.40 1.57
N ASP A 15 0.84 -11.02 1.70
CA ASP A 15 1.81 -11.14 0.61
C ASP A 15 1.44 -12.30 -0.35
N ASP A 16 2.23 -12.50 -1.39
CA ASP A 16 2.01 -13.60 -2.36
C ASP A 16 2.21 -14.99 -1.76
N SER A 17 2.94 -15.10 -0.66
CA SER A 17 3.11 -16.36 0.09
C SER A 17 1.94 -16.62 1.04
N GLY A 18 0.97 -15.72 1.12
CA GLY A 18 -0.19 -15.82 2.01
C GLY A 18 0.06 -15.36 3.44
N HIS A 19 1.25 -14.83 3.75
CA HIS A 19 1.55 -14.32 5.08
C HIS A 19 0.84 -12.97 5.30
N TYR A 20 0.27 -12.82 6.50
CA TYR A 20 -0.39 -11.60 6.91
C TYR A 20 0.65 -10.53 7.27
N LEU A 21 0.50 -9.34 6.70
CA LEU A 21 1.27 -8.19 7.15
C LEU A 21 0.76 -7.77 8.53
N LYS A 22 1.68 -7.71 9.49
CA LYS A 22 1.34 -7.33 10.87
C LYS A 22 0.76 -5.93 10.92
N GLN A 23 -0.43 -5.80 11.50
CA GLN A 23 -1.09 -4.53 11.74
C GLN A 23 -0.65 -3.97 13.09
N HIS A 24 -0.23 -2.71 13.10
CA HIS A 24 0.12 -1.94 14.29
C HIS A 24 -0.96 -0.88 14.52
N PRO A 25 -1.99 -1.16 15.35
CA PRO A 25 -3.08 -0.23 15.57
C PRO A 25 -2.61 1.10 16.14
N THR A 26 -3.27 2.17 15.74
CA THR A 26 -3.07 3.51 16.28
C THR A 26 -4.38 4.10 16.74
N ASN A 27 -4.32 5.10 17.60
CA ASN A 27 -5.52 5.76 18.11
C ASN A 27 -6.34 6.34 16.95
N SER A 28 -7.56 5.86 16.85
CA SER A 28 -8.51 6.27 15.83
C SER A 28 -9.37 7.41 16.36
N ARG A 29 -9.32 8.58 15.73
CA ARG A 29 -10.29 9.64 15.98
C ARG A 29 -11.52 9.34 15.13
N GLY A 30 -12.66 9.18 15.76
CA GLY A 30 -13.98 9.00 15.14
C GLY A 30 -14.58 7.61 15.35
N TYR A 31 -15.89 7.62 15.57
CA TYR A 31 -16.72 6.42 15.62
C TYR A 31 -16.60 5.68 14.29
N ASN A 32 -16.52 4.36 14.32
CA ASN A 32 -16.45 3.50 13.13
C ASN A 32 -15.23 3.73 12.20
N THR A 33 -14.15 4.32 12.73
CA THR A 33 -12.91 4.48 11.97
C THR A 33 -11.78 3.69 12.64
N GLN A 34 -11.09 2.85 11.88
CA GLN A 34 -9.90 2.11 12.34
C GLN A 34 -8.66 2.56 11.58
N ARG A 35 -7.54 2.67 12.27
CA ARG A 35 -6.24 3.02 11.69
C ARG A 35 -5.16 2.09 12.21
N ALA A 36 -4.28 1.66 11.32
CA ALA A 36 -3.10 0.89 11.67
C ALA A 36 -1.95 1.22 10.73
N TYR A 37 -0.73 0.93 11.20
CA TYR A 37 0.44 0.91 10.35
C TYR A 37 0.73 -0.50 9.88
N LEU A 38 1.35 -0.60 8.69
CA LEU A 38 1.86 -1.83 8.09
C LEU A 38 3.31 -1.62 7.69
N GLU A 39 4.12 -2.66 7.79
CA GLU A 39 5.48 -2.65 7.25
C GLU A 39 5.43 -2.97 5.75
N ALA A 40 5.97 -2.06 4.93
CA ALA A 40 6.18 -2.27 3.50
C ALA A 40 7.60 -2.80 3.25
N VAL A 41 7.72 -3.76 2.34
CA VAL A 41 9.01 -4.26 1.85
C VAL A 41 9.09 -4.01 0.36
N LYS A 42 10.08 -3.22 -0.09
CA LYS A 42 10.24 -2.80 -1.48
C LYS A 42 10.23 -4.00 -2.44
N GLY A 43 9.47 -3.89 -3.51
CA GLY A 43 9.32 -4.93 -4.52
C GLY A 43 8.38 -6.08 -4.14
N LYS A 44 8.02 -6.26 -2.86
CA LYS A 44 7.07 -7.30 -2.47
C LYS A 44 5.68 -7.00 -2.97
N ARG A 45 5.05 -7.99 -3.60
CA ARG A 45 3.66 -7.96 -4.01
C ARG A 45 2.77 -8.19 -2.80
N TYR A 46 1.56 -7.63 -2.86
CA TYR A 46 0.56 -7.84 -1.83
C TYR A 46 -0.85 -7.85 -2.40
N GLN A 47 -1.79 -8.29 -1.60
CA GLN A 47 -3.22 -8.25 -1.89
C GLN A 47 -3.99 -7.83 -0.63
N ILE A 48 -5.15 -7.24 -0.84
CA ILE A 48 -6.06 -6.83 0.23
C ILE A 48 -7.14 -7.89 0.33
N ARG A 49 -7.15 -8.64 1.44
CA ARG A 49 -8.17 -9.65 1.73
C ARG A 49 -9.25 -9.01 2.59
N ILE A 50 -10.48 -9.06 2.13
CA ILE A 50 -11.63 -8.53 2.87
C ILE A 50 -12.68 -9.63 3.01
N ARG A 51 -13.10 -9.86 4.25
CA ARG A 51 -14.20 -10.78 4.59
C ARG A 51 -15.38 -9.97 5.11
N ASN A 52 -16.53 -10.14 4.51
CA ASN A 52 -17.81 -9.69 5.07
C ASN A 52 -18.18 -10.61 6.24
N THR A 53 -18.29 -10.08 7.45
CA THR A 53 -18.65 -10.86 8.64
C THR A 53 -20.14 -10.75 8.99
N SER A 54 -20.89 -9.99 8.18
CA SER A 54 -22.32 -9.77 8.38
C SER A 54 -23.19 -10.67 7.50
N ASN A 55 -24.45 -10.78 7.85
CA ASN A 55 -25.48 -11.49 7.09
C ASN A 55 -26.13 -10.65 5.98
N ARG A 56 -25.50 -9.55 5.54
CA ARG A 56 -26.00 -8.63 4.52
C ARG A 56 -24.97 -8.37 3.46
N ARG A 57 -25.42 -8.05 2.25
CA ARG A 57 -24.55 -7.53 1.20
C ARG A 57 -23.99 -6.19 1.60
N ILE A 58 -22.72 -5.98 1.29
CA ILE A 58 -22.01 -4.74 1.54
C ILE A 58 -21.28 -4.27 0.29
N GLY A 59 -21.18 -2.95 0.15
CA GLY A 59 -20.36 -2.30 -0.88
C GLY A 59 -19.05 -1.80 -0.28
N LEU A 60 -17.95 -1.97 -1.02
CA LEU A 60 -16.61 -1.58 -0.61
C LEU A 60 -16.00 -0.59 -1.60
N VAL A 61 -15.80 0.64 -1.18
CA VAL A 61 -14.92 1.57 -1.89
C VAL A 61 -13.51 1.35 -1.36
N VAL A 62 -12.66 0.78 -2.19
CA VAL A 62 -11.26 0.49 -1.84
C VAL A 62 -10.37 1.45 -2.62
N ALA A 63 -9.50 2.14 -1.91
CA ALA A 63 -8.53 3.06 -2.49
C ALA A 63 -7.12 2.75 -1.99
N VAL A 64 -6.15 2.86 -2.89
CA VAL A 64 -4.73 2.74 -2.60
C VAL A 64 -4.07 4.03 -3.08
N ASP A 65 -3.20 4.62 -2.25
CA ASP A 65 -2.54 5.90 -2.55
C ASP A 65 -3.52 7.00 -3.01
N GLY A 66 -4.74 7.00 -2.43
CA GLY A 66 -5.78 7.96 -2.75
C GLY A 66 -6.58 7.67 -4.03
N ARG A 67 -6.32 6.56 -4.73
CA ARG A 67 -7.01 6.19 -5.96
C ARG A 67 -7.87 4.95 -5.77
N ASN A 68 -9.11 5.01 -6.27
CA ASN A 68 -10.02 3.88 -6.30
C ASN A 68 -9.46 2.76 -7.19
N ILE A 69 -9.32 1.56 -6.65
CA ILE A 69 -8.68 0.43 -7.35
C ILE A 69 -9.49 -0.13 -8.52
N LEU A 70 -10.80 0.22 -8.60
CA LEU A 70 -11.66 -0.16 -9.72
C LEU A 70 -11.55 0.79 -10.91
N THR A 71 -11.33 2.08 -10.66
CA THR A 71 -11.43 3.12 -11.69
C THR A 71 -10.11 3.84 -11.96
N GLY A 72 -9.12 3.71 -11.08
CA GLY A 72 -7.89 4.49 -11.10
C GLY A 72 -8.08 5.98 -10.79
N LYS A 73 -9.33 6.45 -10.62
CA LYS A 73 -9.62 7.86 -10.35
C LYS A 73 -9.35 8.20 -8.88
N LYS A 74 -9.12 9.49 -8.59
CA LYS A 74 -9.03 10.01 -7.22
C LYS A 74 -10.26 9.62 -6.42
N SER A 75 -10.06 9.02 -5.26
CA SER A 75 -11.14 8.58 -4.38
C SER A 75 -11.32 9.55 -3.22
N HIS A 76 -12.56 9.79 -2.87
CA HIS A 76 -12.99 10.50 -1.67
C HIS A 76 -13.75 9.57 -0.72
N LEU A 77 -13.75 8.27 -1.02
CA LEU A 77 -14.47 7.24 -0.28
C LEU A 77 -15.98 7.58 -0.17
N ARG A 78 -16.60 8.00 -1.27
CA ARG A 78 -18.04 8.38 -1.31
C ARG A 78 -18.91 7.22 -1.79
N SER A 79 -20.18 7.24 -1.39
CA SER A 79 -21.17 6.21 -1.75
C SER A 79 -21.52 6.14 -3.23
N ASN A 80 -21.21 7.18 -4.01
CA ASN A 80 -21.44 7.23 -5.46
C ASN A 80 -20.23 6.77 -6.28
N GLU A 81 -19.14 6.38 -5.66
CA GLU A 81 -17.99 5.79 -6.36
C GLU A 81 -18.28 4.34 -6.77
N LYS A 82 -17.55 3.87 -7.79
CA LYS A 82 -17.54 2.44 -8.12
C LYS A 82 -17.00 1.65 -6.94
N MET A 83 -17.66 0.56 -6.60
CA MET A 83 -17.34 -0.26 -5.44
C MET A 83 -17.43 -1.74 -5.75
N TYR A 84 -16.71 -2.56 -5.01
CA TYR A 84 -16.88 -4.00 -4.99
C TYR A 84 -18.04 -4.36 -4.08
N ILE A 85 -18.78 -5.39 -4.45
CA ILE A 85 -19.88 -5.90 -3.63
C ILE A 85 -19.46 -7.26 -3.09
N LEU A 86 -19.65 -7.45 -1.79
CA LEU A 86 -19.49 -8.74 -1.12
C LEU A 86 -20.85 -9.23 -0.63
N ASP A 87 -21.15 -10.46 -0.95
CA ASP A 87 -22.30 -11.17 -0.41
C ASP A 87 -22.11 -11.48 1.10
N PRO A 88 -23.17 -11.89 1.81
CA PRO A 88 -23.04 -12.29 3.20
C PRO A 88 -21.95 -13.34 3.41
N TYR A 89 -21.06 -13.10 4.40
CA TYR A 89 -19.96 -13.99 4.79
C TYR A 89 -18.91 -14.25 3.70
N GLU A 90 -19.00 -13.61 2.56
CA GLU A 90 -18.04 -13.75 1.46
C GLU A 90 -16.67 -13.18 1.83
N THR A 91 -15.63 -13.82 1.28
CA THR A 91 -14.24 -13.37 1.35
C THR A 91 -13.72 -13.12 -0.06
N ALA A 92 -13.18 -11.94 -0.31
CA ALA A 92 -12.53 -11.59 -1.59
C ALA A 92 -11.10 -11.11 -1.38
N ASN A 93 -10.26 -11.36 -2.41
CA ASN A 93 -8.88 -10.90 -2.47
C ASN A 93 -8.73 -9.90 -3.61
N TYR A 94 -8.36 -8.67 -3.27
CA TYR A 94 -8.10 -7.60 -4.23
C TYR A 94 -6.60 -7.51 -4.47
N LYS A 95 -6.17 -7.99 -5.63
CA LYS A 95 -4.74 -8.21 -5.93
C LYS A 95 -4.08 -7.05 -6.66
N GLY A 96 -4.86 -6.11 -7.22
CA GLY A 96 -4.30 -5.07 -8.07
C GLY A 96 -5.30 -4.03 -8.54
N TRP A 97 -4.79 -3.13 -9.37
CA TRP A 97 -5.56 -2.13 -10.11
C TRP A 97 -6.39 -2.79 -11.18
N ARG A 98 -7.69 -2.56 -11.22
CA ARG A 98 -8.57 -3.12 -12.25
C ARG A 98 -8.45 -2.32 -13.55
N THR A 99 -7.95 -2.98 -14.58
CA THR A 99 -7.75 -2.37 -15.91
C THR A 99 -8.80 -2.81 -16.93
N ALA A 100 -9.42 -3.98 -16.71
CA ALA A 100 -10.53 -4.45 -17.53
C ALA A 100 -11.49 -5.31 -16.69
N LYS A 101 -12.60 -5.76 -17.29
CA LYS A 101 -13.59 -6.64 -16.65
C LYS A 101 -12.97 -7.91 -16.08
N ASN A 102 -11.92 -8.42 -16.71
CA ASN A 102 -11.28 -9.69 -16.37
C ASN A 102 -9.77 -9.55 -16.07
N ARG A 103 -9.23 -8.32 -15.88
CA ARG A 103 -7.80 -8.08 -15.71
C ARG A 103 -7.52 -7.11 -14.60
N VAL A 104 -6.46 -7.38 -13.85
CA VAL A 104 -5.90 -6.49 -12.82
C VAL A 104 -4.39 -6.41 -12.98
N ASN A 105 -3.78 -5.27 -12.65
CA ASN A 105 -2.34 -5.14 -12.53
C ASN A 105 -1.94 -5.18 -11.07
N ARG A 106 -1.06 -6.12 -10.72
CA ARG A 106 -0.68 -6.49 -9.36
C ARG A 106 -0.18 -5.30 -8.54
N PHE A 107 -0.58 -5.25 -7.28
CA PHE A 107 0.02 -4.34 -6.30
C PHE A 107 1.41 -4.83 -5.90
N TYR A 108 2.35 -3.90 -5.77
CA TYR A 108 3.63 -4.12 -5.12
C TYR A 108 4.09 -2.83 -4.44
N PHE A 109 4.85 -2.95 -3.35
CA PHE A 109 5.39 -1.79 -2.66
C PHE A 109 6.58 -1.21 -3.42
N THR A 110 6.56 0.08 -3.63
CA THR A 110 7.62 0.82 -4.32
C THR A 110 7.86 2.18 -3.67
N SER A 111 8.82 2.93 -4.16
CA SER A 111 9.01 4.32 -3.74
C SER A 111 7.82 5.18 -4.16
N ALA A 112 7.57 6.27 -3.45
CA ALA A 112 6.50 7.20 -3.82
C ALA A 112 6.69 7.77 -5.24
N GLY A 113 7.94 7.93 -5.69
CA GLY A 113 8.28 8.40 -7.03
C GLY A 113 7.81 7.46 -8.14
N ASP A 114 7.90 6.14 -7.90
CA ASP A 114 7.57 5.09 -8.87
C ASP A 114 6.16 4.53 -8.69
N SER A 115 5.34 5.16 -7.83
CA SER A 115 3.98 4.71 -7.56
C SER A 115 3.01 5.07 -8.68
N TYR A 116 1.96 4.26 -8.82
CA TYR A 116 0.88 4.51 -9.77
C TYR A 116 0.23 5.89 -9.56
N SER A 117 -0.02 6.29 -8.32
CA SER A 117 -0.59 7.60 -8.01
C SER A 117 0.29 8.77 -8.41
N ASN A 118 1.62 8.61 -8.25
CA ASN A 118 2.57 9.65 -8.66
C ASN A 118 2.59 9.87 -10.17
N ALA A 119 2.39 8.83 -10.98
CA ALA A 119 2.27 8.96 -12.43
C ALA A 119 1.12 9.90 -12.87
N TRP A 120 0.13 10.10 -11.98
CA TRP A 120 -0.98 11.04 -12.16
C TRP A 120 -0.82 12.34 -11.35
N GLY A 121 0.37 12.60 -10.80
CA GLY A 121 0.66 13.80 -10.01
C GLY A 121 -0.03 13.86 -8.64
N ASP A 122 -0.69 12.79 -8.18
CA ASP A 122 -1.41 12.78 -6.90
C ASP A 122 -0.58 12.10 -5.79
N ARG A 123 -0.13 12.90 -4.83
CA ARG A 123 0.59 12.46 -3.64
C ARG A 123 -0.20 12.69 -2.35
N SER A 124 -1.46 13.08 -2.45
CA SER A 124 -2.26 13.54 -1.30
C SER A 124 -2.54 12.47 -0.25
N ALA A 125 -2.57 11.20 -0.66
CA ALA A 125 -2.84 10.04 0.22
C ALA A 125 -1.82 8.90 0.03
N MET A 126 -0.57 9.24 -0.30
CA MET A 126 0.51 8.30 -0.55
C MET A 126 0.76 7.39 0.65
N GLY A 127 0.99 6.09 0.38
CA GLY A 127 1.27 5.08 1.39
C GLY A 127 0.05 4.69 2.21
N VAL A 128 -1.18 4.84 1.69
CA VAL A 128 -2.40 4.51 2.43
C VAL A 128 -3.30 3.58 1.63
N ILE A 129 -3.65 2.45 2.22
CA ILE A 129 -4.79 1.63 1.81
C ILE A 129 -5.99 2.13 2.61
N ALA A 130 -7.06 2.56 1.92
CA ALA A 130 -8.27 3.06 2.53
C ALA A 130 -9.48 2.23 2.07
N VAL A 131 -10.33 1.84 3.00
CA VAL A 131 -11.56 1.09 2.72
C VAL A 131 -12.73 1.75 3.40
N ALA A 132 -13.77 2.08 2.64
CA ALA A 132 -15.07 2.49 3.17
C ALA A 132 -16.11 1.41 2.88
N VAL A 133 -16.85 1.04 3.91
CA VAL A 133 -17.88 0.00 3.87
C VAL A 133 -19.24 0.65 3.82
N TYR A 134 -20.07 0.22 2.91
CA TYR A 134 -21.44 0.71 2.73
C TYR A 134 -22.44 -0.43 2.84
N ASN A 135 -23.45 -0.23 3.65
CA ASN A 135 -24.61 -1.13 3.67
C ASN A 135 -25.51 -0.86 2.46
N GLU A 136 -26.15 -1.90 1.95
CA GLU A 136 -27.18 -1.78 0.92
C GLU A 136 -28.42 -1.09 1.49
N LYS A 137 -28.97 -0.14 0.75
CA LYS A 137 -30.26 0.47 1.11
C LYS A 137 -31.35 -0.56 1.07
N GLN A 138 -32.00 -0.80 2.19
CA GLN A 138 -33.23 -1.58 2.23
C GLN A 138 -34.34 -0.79 1.52
N ARG A 139 -34.94 -1.38 0.50
CA ARG A 139 -36.13 -0.81 -0.13
C ARG A 139 -37.30 -1.03 0.82
N TYR A 140 -37.52 -0.12 1.76
CA TYR A 140 -38.85 -0.01 2.34
C TYR A 140 -39.75 0.64 1.28
N TYR A 141 -40.80 -0.05 0.86
CA TYR A 141 -41.92 0.57 0.16
C TYR A 141 -42.60 1.55 1.10
N ARG A 142 -42.03 2.73 1.24
CA ARG A 142 -42.67 3.86 1.95
C ARG A 142 -43.22 4.81 0.92
N LYS A 143 -44.55 5.04 0.97
CA LYS A 143 -45.24 6.11 0.25
C LYS A 143 -44.50 7.44 0.46
N LYS A 144 -44.31 8.17 -0.64
CA LYS A 144 -43.61 9.46 -0.69
C LYS A 144 -44.15 10.48 0.32
N TYR A 145 -43.26 10.99 1.16
CA TYR A 145 -43.31 12.37 1.63
C TYR A 145 -41.99 13.04 1.22
N ARG A 146 -42.12 14.12 0.42
CA ARG A 146 -41.00 14.98 -0.01
C ARG A 146 -40.70 15.94 1.12
N ASN A 147 -39.49 15.93 1.63
CA ASN A 147 -38.86 17.10 2.23
C ASN A 147 -37.41 17.15 1.79
N SER A 148 -37.07 18.25 1.14
CA SER A 148 -35.74 18.59 0.68
C SER A 148 -35.00 19.31 1.80
N PHE A 149 -33.80 18.81 2.18
CA PHE A 149 -32.82 19.62 2.89
C PHE A 149 -31.45 19.42 2.22
N SER A 150 -30.88 20.55 1.90
CA SER A 150 -29.56 20.69 1.32
C SER A 150 -28.52 20.74 2.43
N ASP A 151 -27.50 19.85 2.39
CA ASP A 151 -26.37 19.95 3.30
C ASP A 151 -25.12 20.44 2.56
N LYS A 152 -24.56 21.50 3.12
CA LYS A 152 -23.34 22.17 2.67
C LYS A 152 -22.10 21.36 3.07
N ALA A 153 -21.15 21.29 2.16
CA ALA A 153 -19.86 20.64 2.37
C ALA A 153 -18.96 21.48 3.30
N ALA A 154 -18.28 20.80 4.22
CA ALA A 154 -17.23 21.37 5.07
C ALA A 154 -15.84 21.24 4.42
N PRO A 155 -14.92 22.20 4.67
CA PRO A 155 -13.65 22.28 3.99
C PRO A 155 -12.61 21.30 4.54
N SER A 156 -11.71 20.87 3.65
CA SER A 156 -10.60 19.96 3.92
C SER A 156 -9.42 20.69 4.57
N THR A 157 -8.93 20.15 5.69
CA THR A 157 -7.71 20.63 6.34
C THR A 157 -6.47 20.01 5.69
N SER A 158 -5.49 20.87 5.40
CA SER A 158 -4.20 20.55 4.84
C SER A 158 -3.31 19.78 5.82
N SER A 159 -2.70 18.68 5.40
CA SER A 159 -1.73 17.91 6.16
C SER A 159 -0.30 18.37 5.87
N ARG A 160 0.48 18.56 6.93
CA ARG A 160 1.90 18.93 6.89
C ARG A 160 2.75 17.88 6.16
N ARG A 161 3.61 18.35 5.25
CA ARG A 161 4.60 17.55 4.54
C ARG A 161 5.71 17.09 5.47
N TYR A 162 5.88 15.79 5.59
CA TYR A 162 7.13 15.19 6.06
C TYR A 162 8.02 14.88 4.86
N LYS A 163 9.23 15.43 4.83
CA LYS A 163 10.28 15.08 3.88
C LYS A 163 10.94 13.77 4.36
N GLY A 164 10.54 12.66 3.79
CA GLY A 164 11.15 11.35 3.91
C GLY A 164 10.72 10.54 2.69
N GLU A 165 11.53 9.62 2.22
CA GLU A 165 11.15 8.72 1.14
C GLU A 165 9.94 7.90 1.60
N SER A 166 8.76 8.23 1.08
CA SER A 166 7.52 7.56 1.42
C SER A 166 7.34 6.33 0.55
N ALA A 167 6.78 5.27 1.13
CA ALA A 167 6.33 4.11 0.39
C ALA A 167 5.11 4.46 -0.47
N GLY A 168 5.01 3.83 -1.63
CA GLY A 168 3.89 3.91 -2.55
C GLY A 168 3.57 2.54 -3.14
N THR A 169 2.49 2.44 -3.91
CA THR A 169 2.08 1.21 -4.61
C THR A 169 2.28 1.35 -6.10
N GLY A 170 3.00 0.41 -6.68
CA GLY A 170 3.28 0.33 -8.10
C GLY A 170 2.17 -0.33 -8.92
N PHE A 171 2.35 -0.30 -10.24
CA PHE A 171 1.49 -0.93 -11.24
C PHE A 171 2.25 -2.13 -11.82
N GLY A 172 1.96 -3.32 -11.30
CA GLY A 172 2.70 -4.55 -11.58
C GLY A 172 2.19 -5.32 -12.79
N GLN A 173 2.56 -6.58 -12.87
CA GLN A 173 2.16 -7.49 -13.94
C GLN A 173 0.66 -7.68 -14.00
N GLU A 174 0.14 -7.88 -15.20
CA GLU A 174 -1.27 -8.20 -15.44
C GLU A 174 -1.59 -9.61 -14.95
N GLU A 175 -2.77 -9.76 -14.32
CA GLU A 175 -3.29 -11.03 -13.85
C GLU A 175 -4.77 -11.16 -14.26
N TYR A 176 -5.18 -12.37 -14.63
CA TYR A 176 -6.59 -12.67 -14.93
C TYR A 176 -7.40 -12.64 -13.62
N SER A 177 -8.46 -11.83 -13.62
CA SER A 177 -9.33 -11.63 -12.46
C SER A 177 -10.74 -11.28 -12.93
N PRO A 178 -11.60 -12.26 -13.17
CA PRO A 178 -12.95 -12.03 -13.68
C PRO A 178 -13.80 -11.26 -12.68
N SER A 179 -14.72 -10.43 -13.20
CA SER A 179 -15.69 -9.69 -12.39
C SER A 179 -17.01 -9.56 -13.14
N VAL A 180 -18.08 -9.46 -12.38
CA VAL A 180 -19.43 -9.24 -12.89
C VAL A 180 -19.99 -7.93 -12.36
N ASN A 181 -20.86 -7.28 -13.14
CA ASN A 181 -21.57 -6.10 -12.69
C ASN A 181 -22.87 -6.53 -12.00
N VAL A 182 -23.06 -6.06 -10.78
CA VAL A 182 -24.28 -6.30 -10.00
C VAL A 182 -24.94 -4.98 -9.63
N ARG A 183 -26.26 -5.01 -9.45
CA ARG A 183 -26.99 -3.84 -8.95
C ARG A 183 -26.84 -3.75 -7.44
N PHE A 184 -26.42 -2.58 -6.97
CA PHE A 184 -26.28 -2.27 -5.56
C PHE A 184 -26.60 -0.79 -5.32
N ILE A 185 -27.38 -0.49 -4.29
CA ILE A 185 -27.71 0.88 -3.91
C ILE A 185 -27.14 1.12 -2.53
N ALA A 186 -26.02 1.82 -2.46
CA ALA A 186 -25.33 2.12 -1.22
C ALA A 186 -26.13 3.11 -0.35
N ASN A 187 -26.03 2.95 0.97
CA ASN A 187 -26.40 4.01 1.90
C ASN A 187 -25.53 5.26 1.66
N ASN A 188 -26.04 6.43 2.03
CA ASN A 188 -25.31 7.69 1.79
C ASN A 188 -24.01 7.77 2.61
N ASN A 189 -24.02 7.21 3.81
CA ASN A 189 -22.89 7.24 4.74
C ASN A 189 -22.24 5.86 4.85
N ALA A 190 -20.90 5.85 4.91
CA ALA A 190 -20.16 4.64 5.20
C ALA A 190 -20.45 4.15 6.63
N SER A 191 -20.69 2.86 6.80
CA SER A 191 -20.86 2.24 8.11
C SER A 191 -19.52 2.17 8.88
N ASN A 192 -18.44 1.88 8.16
CA ASN A 192 -17.10 1.78 8.72
C ASN A 192 -16.07 2.33 7.73
N LYS A 193 -14.96 2.84 8.25
CA LYS A 193 -13.80 3.27 7.48
C LYS A 193 -12.52 2.69 8.07
N TYR A 194 -11.63 2.23 7.21
CA TYR A 194 -10.35 1.63 7.59
C TYR A 194 -9.24 2.32 6.81
N PHE A 195 -8.14 2.63 7.52
CA PHE A 195 -6.97 3.26 6.94
C PHE A 195 -5.72 2.53 7.41
N TYR A 196 -5.00 1.93 6.48
CA TYR A 196 -3.74 1.26 6.74
C TYR A 196 -2.62 2.07 6.10
N LYS A 197 -1.83 2.76 6.95
CA LYS A 197 -0.65 3.48 6.50
C LYS A 197 0.50 2.51 6.41
N TYR A 198 0.98 2.24 5.20
CA TYR A 198 2.15 1.41 5.03
C TYR A 198 3.40 2.28 4.84
N GLU A 199 4.47 1.89 5.51
CA GLU A 199 5.73 2.62 5.55
C GLU A 199 6.91 1.64 5.55
N TRP A 200 8.07 2.11 5.14
CA TRP A 200 9.30 1.36 5.24
C TRP A 200 9.65 1.08 6.71
N ARG A 201 10.30 -0.06 6.97
CA ARG A 201 10.76 -0.45 8.29
C ARG A 201 11.51 0.67 9.01
N SER A 202 12.47 1.32 8.32
CA SER A 202 13.25 2.44 8.89
C SER A 202 12.38 3.60 9.38
N THR A 203 11.30 3.92 8.66
CA THR A 203 10.33 4.96 9.05
C THR A 203 9.50 4.53 10.26
N LEU A 204 9.06 3.26 10.30
CA LEU A 204 8.31 2.71 11.44
C LEU A 204 9.17 2.68 12.71
N CYS A 205 10.46 2.34 12.58
CA CYS A 205 11.44 2.41 13.65
C CYS A 205 11.62 3.84 14.19
N LYS A 206 11.90 4.78 13.28
CA LYS A 206 12.07 6.22 13.65
C LYS A 206 10.84 6.79 14.36
N ARG A 207 9.64 6.31 13.98
CA ARG A 207 8.37 6.70 14.61
C ARG A 207 8.03 5.90 15.86
N ARG A 208 8.88 4.94 16.27
CA ARG A 208 8.65 4.05 17.42
C ARG A 208 7.33 3.25 17.31
N ILE A 209 6.88 2.96 16.09
CA ILE A 209 5.71 2.11 15.83
C ILE A 209 6.07 0.64 16.06
N ILE A 210 7.29 0.25 15.67
CA ILE A 210 7.86 -1.07 15.88
C ILE A 210 9.14 -0.96 16.70
N ASN A 211 9.44 -2.01 17.47
CA ASN A 211 10.69 -2.09 18.22
C ASN A 211 11.78 -2.65 17.31
N CYS A 212 12.81 -1.88 17.04
CA CYS A 212 13.89 -2.21 16.12
C CYS A 212 15.19 -2.64 16.81
N ASN A 213 15.29 -2.49 18.14
CA ASN A 213 16.51 -2.81 18.86
C ASN A 213 16.89 -4.29 18.86
N ARG A 214 15.98 -5.19 18.49
CA ARG A 214 16.27 -6.65 18.42
C ARG A 214 16.82 -7.11 17.08
N TYR A 215 16.76 -6.29 16.01
CA TYR A 215 17.18 -6.70 14.67
C TYR A 215 18.52 -6.11 14.22
N ASP A 216 18.91 -4.95 14.77
CA ASP A 216 20.17 -4.30 14.36
C ASP A 216 21.42 -4.98 14.91
N ASN A 217 21.31 -5.72 16.03
CA ASN A 217 22.48 -6.39 16.59
C ASN A 217 22.87 -7.70 15.91
N ASN A 218 21.98 -8.31 15.09
CA ASN A 218 22.29 -9.57 14.40
C ASN A 218 22.63 -9.38 12.91
N HIS A 219 22.45 -8.20 12.31
CA HIS A 219 22.76 -7.98 10.89
C HIS A 219 24.07 -7.23 10.68
N ARG A 220 24.67 -6.63 11.71
CA ARG A 220 25.96 -5.93 11.55
C ARG A 220 27.18 -6.84 11.46
N ASN A 221 27.07 -8.11 11.82
CA ASN A 221 28.29 -8.92 11.99
C ASN A 221 28.37 -10.26 11.27
N ASN A 222 27.45 -10.65 10.40
CA ASN A 222 27.48 -12.02 9.89
C ASN A 222 27.20 -12.25 8.39
N ASN A 223 27.22 -11.23 7.55
CA ASN A 223 27.20 -11.53 6.14
C ASN A 223 28.64 -11.58 5.58
N ARG A 224 29.30 -12.72 5.76
CA ARG A 224 30.64 -12.96 5.22
C ARG A 224 30.78 -12.76 3.71
N PHE A 225 29.64 -12.73 3.00
CA PHE A 225 29.60 -12.63 1.54
C PHE A 225 29.15 -11.25 1.04
N TRP A 226 28.83 -10.32 1.94
CA TRP A 226 28.40 -8.99 1.56
C TRP A 226 29.15 -7.94 2.36
N PRO A 227 30.31 -7.47 1.86
CA PRO A 227 31.00 -6.34 2.50
C PRO A 227 30.10 -5.10 2.44
N GLU A 228 30.05 -4.33 3.54
CA GLU A 228 29.40 -3.01 3.52
C GLU A 228 30.12 -2.15 2.47
N ASP A 229 29.34 -1.53 1.61
CA ASP A 229 29.78 -0.73 0.47
C ASP A 229 30.68 0.43 0.90
N ASN A 230 31.96 0.27 0.82
CA ASN A 230 32.96 1.33 0.92
C ASN A 230 33.44 1.78 -0.45
N GLY A 231 32.50 2.00 -1.38
CA GLY A 231 32.79 2.69 -2.64
C GLY A 231 33.78 1.99 -3.56
N GLY A 232 33.32 0.98 -4.26
CA GLY A 232 33.81 0.71 -5.59
C GLY A 232 34.69 -0.51 -5.82
N TYR A 233 35.63 -0.88 -4.98
CA TYR A 233 36.48 -2.05 -5.21
C TYR A 233 36.76 -2.85 -3.95
N ALA A 234 36.93 -4.17 -4.07
CA ALA A 234 37.28 -5.02 -2.94
C ALA A 234 38.61 -4.59 -2.34
N PRO A 235 38.70 -4.36 -1.02
CA PRO A 235 39.97 -3.99 -0.39
C PRO A 235 40.94 -5.16 -0.46
N TYR A 236 42.25 -4.85 -0.56
CA TYR A 236 43.32 -5.87 -0.46
C TYR A 236 43.29 -6.52 0.92
N PRO A 237 43.59 -7.83 1.00
CA PRO A 237 43.65 -8.51 2.28
C PRO A 237 44.73 -7.91 3.17
N PRO A 238 44.55 -7.92 4.51
CA PRO A 238 45.54 -7.43 5.45
C PRO A 238 46.90 -8.10 5.24
N GLY A 239 47.98 -7.31 5.22
CA GLY A 239 49.35 -7.80 5.04
C GLY A 239 49.83 -7.85 3.59
N ARG A 240 49.02 -7.44 2.61
CA ARG A 240 49.53 -7.25 1.24
C ARG A 240 49.97 -5.82 1.03
N PRO A 241 51.10 -5.55 0.32
CA PRO A 241 51.50 -4.19 -0.04
C PRO A 241 50.36 -3.49 -0.83
N THR A 242 50.08 -2.27 -0.51
CA THR A 242 49.04 -1.45 -1.16
C THR A 242 49.46 -0.90 -2.54
N THR A 243 50.68 -1.11 -2.92
CA THR A 243 51.19 -0.80 -4.27
C THR A 243 51.24 -2.09 -5.10
N PRO A 244 50.59 -2.11 -6.28
CA PRO A 244 50.88 -3.20 -7.23
C PRO A 244 52.35 -3.22 -7.53
N PRO A 245 52.99 -4.41 -7.65
CA PRO A 245 54.34 -4.45 -8.16
C PRO A 245 54.35 -3.83 -9.55
N ASP A 246 55.34 -2.97 -9.83
CA ASP A 246 55.59 -2.33 -11.13
C ASP A 246 55.89 -3.38 -12.22
N PHE A 247 54.89 -4.14 -12.60
CA PHE A 247 54.89 -5.04 -13.75
C PHE A 247 53.67 -4.75 -14.63
N TYR A 248 53.55 -3.50 -15.03
CA TYR A 248 52.80 -3.20 -16.24
C TYR A 248 53.82 -2.87 -17.31
N ILE A 249 54.40 -3.89 -17.96
CA ILE A 249 55.01 -3.76 -19.26
C ILE A 249 53.82 -3.64 -20.21
N ASP A 250 53.58 -2.41 -20.68
CA ASP A 250 52.65 -2.17 -21.77
C ASP A 250 53.15 -2.91 -23.03
N PRO A 251 52.47 -3.97 -23.51
CA PRO A 251 52.93 -4.71 -24.69
C PRO A 251 52.84 -3.91 -25.99
N TRP A 252 52.41 -2.64 -25.95
CA TRP A 252 52.17 -1.80 -27.15
C TRP A 252 53.04 -0.57 -27.22
N SER A 253 54.04 -0.43 -26.32
CA SER A 253 54.92 0.78 -26.36
C SER A 253 56.05 0.75 -27.39
N ASP A 254 56.21 -0.32 -28.17
CA ASP A 254 57.25 -0.43 -29.19
C ASP A 254 56.71 -0.50 -30.64
N PHE A 255 55.80 0.39 -30.98
CA PHE A 255 55.59 0.76 -32.42
C PHE A 255 56.05 2.17 -32.65
N ASP A 256 57.40 2.34 -32.71
CA ASP A 256 58.05 3.49 -33.32
C ASP A 256 57.84 3.44 -34.86
N THR A 257 57.00 4.29 -35.38
CA THR A 257 56.89 4.53 -36.82
C THR A 257 57.86 5.61 -37.23
N SER A 258 59.09 5.18 -37.44
CA SER A 258 60.05 5.94 -38.24
C SER A 258 60.47 5.09 -39.46
N ARG A 259 59.67 5.29 -40.58
CA ARG A 259 60.12 5.34 -41.95
C ARG A 259 58.97 5.68 -42.88
#